data_da0abb909efd1548d2dec73dd1d1bacd
#
_entry.id   da0abb909efd1548d2dec73dd1d1bacd
#
_cell.length_a   1.000
_cell.length_b   1.000
_cell.length_c   1.000
_cell.angle_alpha   90.00
_cell.angle_beta   90.00
_cell.angle_gamma   90.00
#
_symmetry.space_group_name_H-M   'P 1'
#
loop_
_entity.id
_entity.type
_entity.pdbx_description
1 polymer ?
#
loop_
_entity_poly.entity_id
_entity_poly.type
_entity_poly.pdbx_seq_one_letter_code
_entity_poly.pdbx_strand_id
1 'polypeptide(L)'
;MGDMIGISAGEGGESVAAYLAVPEGRGPWPGIVLLSEVYNVNHWVRAVADGYAEQGFLCLAPDLYWRQEPGRYLDYNPDDQKIARELGYSMDLDAFTGDMADYVKALTGRPDCTGKVGTVGFCLGGKLVYLAMARGLADVGVGYYAVQLDQFLDEAKNVERPLMLHFAELDQHVPQETVAAVKQALAGKPNVQIFDYPGADHGFNRFGYPPYHPEAARIALDRSLGLLKSSLA
;
A
#
# COMPACT_ATOMS: atom_id res chain seq x y z
N MET A 1 12.59 11.20 -10.42
CA MET A 1 13.09 10.16 -9.48
C MET A 1 13.12 10.73 -8.07
N GLY A 2 12.65 9.95 -7.12
CA GLY A 2 12.61 10.33 -5.70
C GLY A 2 13.95 10.09 -5.00
N ASP A 3 13.99 10.45 -3.71
CA ASP A 3 15.15 10.33 -2.85
C ASP A 3 14.81 9.61 -1.53
N MET A 4 15.82 8.97 -0.93
CA MET A 4 15.70 8.48 0.44
C MET A 4 15.78 9.65 1.42
N ILE A 5 14.80 9.75 2.32
CA ILE A 5 14.72 10.78 3.36
C ILE A 5 14.54 10.13 4.73
N GLY A 6 14.77 10.88 5.79
CA GLY A 6 14.35 10.52 7.16
C GLY A 6 13.03 11.20 7.48
N ILE A 7 12.09 10.45 8.07
CA ILE A 7 10.85 10.96 8.63
C ILE A 7 10.78 10.60 10.12
N SER A 8 10.07 11.39 10.92
CA SER A 8 9.88 11.07 12.33
C SER A 8 8.67 10.14 12.47
N ALA A 9 8.85 8.98 13.11
CA ALA A 9 7.78 8.04 13.42
C ALA A 9 8.06 7.30 14.74
N GLY A 10 7.03 6.64 15.29
CA GLY A 10 7.11 5.92 16.55
C GLY A 10 7.01 6.81 17.78
N GLU A 11 6.83 6.19 18.95
CA GLU A 11 6.58 6.89 20.23
C GLU A 11 7.71 7.84 20.64
N GLY A 12 8.96 7.52 20.29
CA GLY A 12 10.14 8.36 20.57
C GLY A 12 10.44 9.40 19.48
N GLY A 13 9.72 9.39 18.36
CA GLY A 13 10.01 10.23 17.21
C GLY A 13 11.31 9.82 16.49
N GLU A 14 11.54 8.53 16.37
CA GLU A 14 12.71 7.94 15.72
C GLU A 14 12.80 8.38 14.25
N SER A 15 14.03 8.42 13.73
CA SER A 15 14.25 8.70 12.32
C SER A 15 14.09 7.42 11.50
N VAL A 16 13.00 7.34 10.76
CA VAL A 16 12.66 6.21 9.88
C VAL A 16 13.01 6.57 8.45
N ALA A 17 13.71 5.68 7.75
CA ALA A 17 14.00 5.87 6.33
C ALA A 17 12.72 5.70 5.49
N ALA A 18 12.56 6.56 4.49
CA ALA A 18 11.48 6.48 3.54
C ALA A 18 11.93 6.96 2.16
N TYR A 19 11.40 6.37 1.09
CA TYR A 19 11.58 6.90 -0.26
C TYR A 19 10.47 7.89 -0.57
N LEU A 20 10.83 9.12 -0.91
CA LEU A 20 9.90 10.16 -1.29
C LEU A 20 10.06 10.50 -2.77
N ALA A 21 9.03 10.27 -3.55
CA ALA A 21 8.91 10.75 -4.93
C ALA A 21 8.01 11.99 -4.98
N VAL A 22 8.50 13.04 -5.64
CA VAL A 22 7.84 14.34 -5.74
C VAL A 22 7.50 14.62 -7.19
N PRO A 23 6.25 15.06 -7.51
CA PRO A 23 5.89 15.45 -8.87
C PRO A 23 6.73 16.59 -9.41
N GLU A 24 6.85 16.67 -10.72
CA GLU A 24 7.46 17.84 -11.39
C GLU A 24 6.53 19.05 -11.31
N GLY A 25 7.11 20.25 -11.23
CA GLY A 25 6.37 21.52 -11.26
C GLY A 25 6.14 22.14 -9.89
N ARG A 26 5.00 22.83 -9.72
CA ARG A 26 4.65 23.55 -8.50
C ARG A 26 3.39 22.95 -7.89
N GLY A 27 3.48 22.42 -6.66
CA GLY A 27 2.35 21.94 -5.88
C GLY A 27 1.37 23.04 -5.47
N PRO A 28 0.49 22.79 -4.49
CA PRO A 28 0.52 21.58 -3.67
C PRO A 28 -0.08 20.34 -4.36
N TRP A 29 0.38 19.15 -3.97
CA TRP A 29 -0.10 17.87 -4.48
C TRP A 29 -0.72 17.01 -3.37
N PRO A 30 -1.69 16.15 -3.68
CA PRO A 30 -2.16 15.15 -2.72
C PRO A 30 -1.07 14.11 -2.43
N GLY A 31 -1.09 13.54 -1.22
CA GLY A 31 -0.14 12.56 -0.77
C GLY A 31 -0.61 11.12 -0.96
N ILE A 32 0.34 10.21 -1.14
CA ILE A 32 0.15 8.76 -1.06
C ILE A 32 1.18 8.18 -0.12
N VAL A 33 0.75 7.43 0.90
CA VAL A 33 1.61 6.49 1.62
C VAL A 33 1.59 5.17 0.88
N LEU A 34 2.73 4.76 0.33
CA LEU A 34 2.91 3.54 -0.45
C LEU A 34 3.46 2.42 0.43
N LEU A 35 2.63 1.42 0.70
CA LEU A 35 2.94 0.29 1.57
C LEU A 35 3.40 -0.90 0.72
N SER A 36 4.67 -1.27 0.90
CA SER A 36 5.33 -2.26 0.08
C SER A 36 4.84 -3.69 0.32
N GLU A 37 5.22 -4.61 -0.57
CA GLU A 37 5.21 -6.04 -0.32
C GLU A 37 6.21 -6.40 0.82
N VAL A 38 6.29 -7.67 1.17
CA VAL A 38 7.26 -8.16 2.17
C VAL A 38 8.74 -7.85 1.83
N TYR A 39 9.05 -7.41 0.62
CA TYR A 39 10.40 -7.08 0.17
C TYR A 39 10.84 -5.65 0.54
N ASN A 40 9.97 -4.90 1.23
CA ASN A 40 10.22 -3.53 1.68
C ASN A 40 10.47 -2.55 0.50
N VAL A 41 11.14 -1.43 0.73
CA VAL A 41 11.35 -0.32 -0.23
C VAL A 41 12.47 -0.67 -1.23
N ASN A 42 12.29 -1.78 -1.96
CA ASN A 42 13.21 -2.22 -3.01
C ASN A 42 13.10 -1.35 -4.28
N HIS A 43 13.90 -1.67 -5.30
CA HIS A 43 13.93 -0.90 -6.54
C HIS A 43 12.57 -0.87 -7.26
N TRP A 44 11.75 -1.94 -7.19
CA TRP A 44 10.43 -1.97 -7.79
C TRP A 44 9.46 -1.01 -7.09
N VAL A 45 9.44 -1.01 -5.76
CA VAL A 45 8.59 -0.10 -4.96
C VAL A 45 8.97 1.36 -5.22
N ARG A 46 10.28 1.66 -5.35
CA ARG A 46 10.75 3.02 -5.71
C ARG A 46 10.27 3.43 -7.09
N ALA A 47 10.34 2.54 -8.08
CA ALA A 47 9.82 2.81 -9.42
C ALA A 47 8.28 3.01 -9.43
N VAL A 48 7.54 2.28 -8.59
CA VAL A 48 6.10 2.50 -8.40
C VAL A 48 5.84 3.87 -7.79
N ALA A 49 6.61 4.28 -6.77
CA ALA A 49 6.49 5.61 -6.16
C ALA A 49 6.76 6.72 -7.17
N ASP A 50 7.81 6.59 -8.00
CA ASP A 50 8.10 7.53 -9.09
C ASP A 50 6.93 7.60 -10.09
N GLY A 51 6.32 6.46 -10.44
CA GLY A 51 5.14 6.40 -11.30
C GLY A 51 3.92 7.14 -10.72
N TYR A 52 3.70 7.08 -9.41
CA TYR A 52 2.65 7.89 -8.76
C TYR A 52 3.00 9.37 -8.74
N ALA A 53 4.27 9.74 -8.62
CA ALA A 53 4.70 11.13 -8.71
C ALA A 53 4.47 11.69 -10.13
N GLU A 54 4.71 10.92 -11.19
CA GLU A 54 4.37 11.28 -12.57
C GLU A 54 2.85 11.50 -12.75
N GLN A 55 2.03 10.87 -11.93
CA GLN A 55 0.56 11.07 -11.93
C GLN A 55 0.09 12.25 -11.06
N GLY A 56 1.01 12.99 -10.43
CA GLY A 56 0.72 14.18 -9.65
C GLY A 56 0.49 13.94 -8.16
N PHE A 57 1.06 12.89 -7.58
CA PHE A 57 0.98 12.59 -6.16
C PHE A 57 2.34 12.69 -5.48
N LEU A 58 2.43 13.33 -4.31
CA LEU A 58 3.57 13.10 -3.40
C LEU A 58 3.51 11.66 -2.91
N CYS A 59 4.50 10.83 -3.24
CA CYS A 59 4.48 9.41 -2.89
C CYS A 59 5.59 9.07 -1.90
N LEU A 60 5.20 8.67 -0.68
CA LEU A 60 6.08 8.29 0.42
C LEU A 60 6.02 6.78 0.64
N ALA A 61 7.13 6.07 0.42
CA ALA A 61 7.26 4.65 0.73
C ALA A 61 8.15 4.47 1.96
N PRO A 62 7.59 4.24 3.16
CA PRO A 62 8.36 4.08 4.39
C PRO A 62 9.00 2.70 4.48
N ASP A 63 10.13 2.61 5.20
CA ASP A 63 10.73 1.36 5.63
C ASP A 63 9.80 0.66 6.63
N LEU A 64 9.14 -0.41 6.22
CA LEU A 64 8.18 -1.14 7.06
C LEU A 64 8.86 -1.94 8.17
N TYR A 65 10.16 -2.24 8.02
CA TYR A 65 10.91 -3.07 8.97
C TYR A 65 11.88 -2.28 9.84
N TRP A 66 11.70 -0.97 9.93
CA TRP A 66 12.62 -0.08 10.65
C TRP A 66 12.82 -0.46 12.14
N ARG A 67 11.85 -1.15 12.77
CA ARG A 67 11.98 -1.67 14.16
C ARG A 67 12.71 -3.00 14.25
N GLN A 68 12.71 -3.79 13.18
CA GLN A 68 13.27 -5.14 13.13
C GLN A 68 14.65 -5.14 12.50
N GLU A 69 14.74 -4.72 11.26
CA GLU A 69 15.97 -4.62 10.46
C GLU A 69 15.95 -3.35 9.61
N PRO A 70 16.28 -2.17 10.17
CA PRO A 70 16.21 -0.91 9.45
C PRO A 70 17.12 -0.90 8.20
N GLY A 71 16.56 -0.43 7.08
CA GLY A 71 17.26 -0.37 5.80
C GLY A 71 17.37 -1.72 5.08
N ARG A 72 16.64 -2.74 5.51
CA ARG A 72 16.62 -4.05 4.86
C ARG A 72 15.70 -4.02 3.64
N TYR A 73 16.27 -3.81 2.46
CA TYR A 73 15.56 -3.84 1.18
C TYR A 73 15.92 -5.12 0.43
N LEU A 74 14.91 -5.93 0.08
CA LEU A 74 15.08 -7.31 -0.38
C LEU A 74 14.69 -7.45 -1.85
N ASP A 75 15.31 -8.39 -2.56
CA ASP A 75 15.04 -8.67 -3.96
C ASP A 75 14.13 -9.89 -4.16
N TYR A 76 13.61 -10.04 -5.38
CA TYR A 76 12.72 -11.15 -5.76
C TYR A 76 13.53 -12.42 -6.09
N ASN A 77 14.29 -12.92 -5.12
CA ASN A 77 15.04 -14.18 -5.21
C ASN A 77 14.69 -15.09 -4.02
N PRO A 78 14.95 -16.42 -4.10
CA PRO A 78 14.54 -17.37 -3.07
C PRO A 78 15.11 -17.09 -1.67
N ASP A 79 16.34 -16.63 -1.57
CA ASP A 79 17.00 -16.37 -0.29
C ASP A 79 16.39 -15.16 0.41
N ASP A 80 16.21 -14.05 -0.32
CA ASP A 80 15.55 -12.85 0.18
C ASP A 80 14.07 -13.10 0.47
N GLN A 81 13.39 -13.95 -0.31
CA GLN A 81 12.00 -14.31 -0.05
C GLN A 81 11.80 -14.95 1.32
N LYS A 82 12.73 -15.78 1.76
CA LYS A 82 12.66 -16.40 3.09
C LYS A 82 12.74 -15.34 4.18
N ILE A 83 13.74 -14.45 4.10
CA ILE A 83 13.93 -13.35 5.05
C ILE A 83 12.70 -12.40 5.04
N ALA A 84 12.22 -12.06 3.85
CA ALA A 84 11.05 -11.18 3.66
C ALA A 84 9.80 -11.74 4.36
N ARG A 85 9.58 -13.05 4.26
CA ARG A 85 8.45 -13.71 4.95
C ARG A 85 8.61 -13.68 6.46
N GLU A 86 9.80 -13.97 6.98
CA GLU A 86 10.08 -13.93 8.42
C GLU A 86 9.82 -12.53 9.00
N LEU A 87 10.32 -11.48 8.34
CA LEU A 87 10.07 -10.09 8.75
C LEU A 87 8.58 -9.72 8.66
N GLY A 88 7.91 -10.07 7.56
CA GLY A 88 6.49 -9.77 7.38
C GLY A 88 5.57 -10.48 8.37
N TYR A 89 5.89 -11.73 8.77
CA TYR A 89 5.11 -12.46 9.77
C TYR A 89 5.35 -11.98 11.20
N SER A 90 6.53 -11.43 11.49
CA SER A 90 6.88 -10.93 12.82
C SER A 90 6.56 -9.43 13.01
N MET A 91 5.94 -8.79 12.02
CA MET A 91 5.54 -7.38 12.11
C MET A 91 4.49 -7.17 13.20
N ASP A 92 4.73 -6.19 14.07
CA ASP A 92 3.74 -5.71 15.04
C ASP A 92 2.71 -4.80 14.33
N LEU A 93 1.49 -5.34 14.12
CA LEU A 93 0.43 -4.64 13.41
C LEU A 93 -0.21 -3.51 14.24
N ASP A 94 -0.12 -3.57 15.57
CA ASP A 94 -0.62 -2.49 16.43
C ASP A 94 0.36 -1.31 16.42
N ALA A 95 1.66 -1.58 16.50
CA ALA A 95 2.69 -0.55 16.32
C ALA A 95 2.60 0.10 14.93
N PHE A 96 2.34 -0.69 13.87
CA PHE A 96 2.12 -0.15 12.51
C PHE A 96 0.99 0.88 12.46
N THR A 97 -0.07 0.73 13.25
CA THR A 97 -1.17 1.71 13.29
C THR A 97 -0.68 3.10 13.72
N GLY A 98 0.19 3.16 14.73
CA GLY A 98 0.84 4.40 15.14
C GLY A 98 1.74 4.96 14.04
N ASP A 99 2.57 4.11 13.45
CA ASP A 99 3.47 4.49 12.35
C ASP A 99 2.71 5.06 11.15
N MET A 100 1.58 4.46 10.79
CA MET A 100 0.77 4.94 9.67
C MET A 100 0.28 6.37 9.90
N ALA A 101 -0.12 6.72 11.13
CA ALA A 101 -0.50 8.09 11.48
C ALA A 101 0.69 9.06 11.31
N ASP A 102 1.90 8.64 11.70
CA ASP A 102 3.12 9.44 11.54
C ASP A 102 3.50 9.60 10.06
N TYR A 103 3.34 8.57 9.23
CA TYR A 103 3.59 8.65 7.78
C TYR A 103 2.63 9.64 7.11
N VAL A 104 1.34 9.61 7.47
CA VAL A 104 0.35 10.60 7.00
C VAL A 104 0.74 11.99 7.47
N LYS A 105 1.14 12.16 8.73
CA LYS A 105 1.59 13.43 9.29
C LYS A 105 2.85 13.96 8.59
N ALA A 106 3.80 13.09 8.23
CA ALA A 106 4.99 13.48 7.49
C ALA A 106 4.64 14.08 6.12
N LEU A 107 3.62 13.57 5.42
CA LEU A 107 3.12 14.14 4.18
C LEU A 107 2.32 15.42 4.41
N THR A 108 1.33 15.41 5.31
CA THR A 108 0.45 16.58 5.56
C THR A 108 1.20 17.77 6.15
N GLY A 109 2.33 17.54 6.83
CA GLY A 109 3.20 18.60 7.36
C GLY A 109 4.07 19.29 6.30
N ARG A 110 4.09 18.81 5.07
CA ARG A 110 4.86 19.40 3.97
C ARG A 110 4.11 20.60 3.37
N PRO A 111 4.82 21.69 3.06
CA PRO A 111 4.20 22.90 2.45
C PRO A 111 3.72 22.66 1.00
N ASP A 112 4.22 21.60 0.35
CA ASP A 112 3.85 21.20 -1.00
C ASP A 112 2.78 20.09 -1.03
N CYS A 113 2.20 19.71 0.13
CA CYS A 113 1.08 18.79 0.23
C CYS A 113 -0.26 19.54 0.39
N THR A 114 -1.32 19.04 -0.28
CA THR A 114 -2.69 19.58 -0.13
C THR A 114 -3.29 19.32 1.25
N GLY A 115 -2.70 18.43 2.04
CA GLY A 115 -3.26 17.92 3.29
C GLY A 115 -4.19 16.72 3.12
N LYS A 116 -4.46 16.28 1.88
CA LYS A 116 -5.20 15.06 1.58
C LYS A 116 -4.21 13.91 1.33
N VAL A 117 -4.41 12.76 1.98
CA VAL A 117 -3.49 11.62 1.89
C VAL A 117 -4.25 10.32 1.73
N GLY A 118 -3.96 9.62 0.64
CA GLY A 118 -4.39 8.25 0.41
C GLY A 118 -3.31 7.23 0.77
N THR A 119 -3.67 5.96 0.73
CA THR A 119 -2.72 4.86 0.89
C THR A 119 -2.89 3.84 -0.23
N VAL A 120 -1.78 3.34 -0.74
CA VAL A 120 -1.74 2.27 -1.74
C VAL A 120 -0.81 1.18 -1.23
N GLY A 121 -1.18 -0.09 -1.39
CA GLY A 121 -0.34 -1.17 -0.90
C GLY A 121 -0.50 -2.49 -1.64
N PHE A 122 0.54 -3.30 -1.57
CA PHE A 122 0.69 -4.55 -2.32
C PHE A 122 0.97 -5.71 -1.36
N CYS A 123 0.32 -6.86 -1.53
CA CYS A 123 0.56 -8.04 -0.69
C CYS A 123 0.39 -7.74 0.81
N LEU A 124 1.46 -7.77 1.59
CA LEU A 124 1.50 -7.29 2.98
C LEU A 124 0.98 -5.85 3.06
N GLY A 125 1.48 -4.95 2.21
CA GLY A 125 1.01 -3.56 2.15
C GLY A 125 -0.48 -3.45 1.83
N GLY A 126 -1.04 -4.35 1.04
CA GLY A 126 -2.49 -4.42 0.81
C GLY A 126 -3.28 -4.72 2.10
N LYS A 127 -2.79 -5.63 2.95
CA LYS A 127 -3.32 -5.87 4.29
C LYS A 127 -3.23 -4.61 5.14
N LEU A 128 -2.09 -3.95 5.13
CA LEU A 128 -1.87 -2.73 5.90
C LEU A 128 -2.77 -1.57 5.44
N VAL A 129 -3.06 -1.47 4.14
CA VAL A 129 -4.08 -0.55 3.59
C VAL A 129 -5.45 -0.83 4.20
N TYR A 130 -5.89 -2.09 4.19
CA TYR A 130 -7.18 -2.46 4.76
C TYR A 130 -7.29 -2.05 6.24
N LEU A 131 -6.26 -2.35 7.05
CA LEU A 131 -6.20 -1.96 8.44
C LEU A 131 -6.18 -0.43 8.62
N ALA A 132 -5.40 0.29 7.82
CA ALA A 132 -5.37 1.75 7.84
C ALA A 132 -6.76 2.35 7.55
N MET A 133 -7.49 1.80 6.58
CA MET A 133 -8.85 2.26 6.23
C MET A 133 -9.87 1.89 7.30
N ALA A 134 -9.81 0.70 7.87
CA ALA A 134 -10.69 0.27 8.97
C ALA A 134 -10.47 1.09 10.25
N ARG A 135 -9.26 1.61 10.44
CA ARG A 135 -8.86 2.44 11.59
C ARG A 135 -8.88 3.94 11.31
N GLY A 136 -9.37 4.36 10.14
CA GLY A 136 -9.60 5.78 9.78
C GLY A 136 -8.34 6.63 9.57
N LEU A 137 -7.21 6.01 9.17
CA LEU A 137 -5.89 6.65 9.12
C LEU A 137 -5.56 7.35 7.79
N ALA A 138 -6.33 7.14 6.73
CA ALA A 138 -6.12 7.78 5.43
C ALA A 138 -7.46 8.18 4.79
N ASP A 139 -7.45 9.09 3.81
CA ASP A 139 -8.66 9.58 3.16
C ASP A 139 -9.22 8.59 2.13
N VAL A 140 -8.38 7.76 1.53
CA VAL A 140 -8.72 6.72 0.56
C VAL A 140 -7.69 5.61 0.58
N GLY A 141 -8.10 4.35 0.33
CA GLY A 141 -7.21 3.20 0.28
C GLY A 141 -7.34 2.38 -1.01
N VAL A 142 -6.21 1.89 -1.51
CA VAL A 142 -6.15 0.93 -2.62
C VAL A 142 -5.23 -0.23 -2.26
N GLY A 143 -5.79 -1.43 -2.12
CA GLY A 143 -5.05 -2.66 -1.81
C GLY A 143 -4.99 -3.62 -3.00
N TYR A 144 -3.81 -4.09 -3.34
CA TYR A 144 -3.56 -5.09 -4.37
C TYR A 144 -3.22 -6.44 -3.72
N TYR A 145 -3.89 -7.50 -4.15
CA TYR A 145 -3.69 -8.87 -3.66
C TYR A 145 -3.36 -8.94 -2.17
N ALA A 146 -4.20 -8.27 -1.39
CA ALA A 146 -4.04 -8.11 0.05
C ALA A 146 -4.15 -9.46 0.76
N VAL A 147 -3.09 -9.85 1.49
CA VAL A 147 -3.02 -11.15 2.17
C VAL A 147 -3.68 -11.13 3.55
N GLN A 148 -4.19 -12.29 4.01
CA GLN A 148 -4.63 -12.52 5.40
C GLN A 148 -5.74 -11.57 5.88
N LEU A 149 -6.57 -11.02 5.01
CA LEU A 149 -7.69 -10.16 5.40
C LEU A 149 -8.77 -10.92 6.18
N ASP A 150 -8.86 -12.24 6.01
CA ASP A 150 -9.74 -13.13 6.77
C ASP A 150 -9.53 -13.06 8.29
N GLN A 151 -8.35 -12.65 8.74
CA GLN A 151 -8.03 -12.47 10.16
C GLN A 151 -8.60 -11.17 10.77
N PHE A 152 -9.11 -10.25 9.95
CA PHE A 152 -9.55 -8.90 10.35
C PHE A 152 -10.94 -8.53 9.82
N LEU A 153 -11.77 -9.52 9.50
CA LEU A 153 -13.11 -9.27 8.93
C LEU A 153 -14.06 -8.55 9.90
N ASP A 154 -13.83 -8.67 11.18
CA ASP A 154 -14.58 -7.94 12.22
C ASP A 154 -14.33 -6.43 12.19
N GLU A 155 -13.18 -5.99 11.65
CA GLU A 155 -12.88 -4.57 11.41
C GLU A 155 -13.59 -4.01 10.16
N ALA A 156 -14.12 -4.84 9.26
CA ALA A 156 -14.81 -4.40 8.03
C ALA A 156 -15.93 -3.39 8.29
N LYS A 157 -16.65 -3.53 9.42
CA LYS A 157 -17.72 -2.60 9.83
C LYS A 157 -17.24 -1.16 9.96
N ASN A 158 -15.96 -0.94 10.28
CA ASN A 158 -15.37 0.37 10.52
C ASN A 158 -14.87 1.07 9.22
N VAL A 159 -14.88 0.37 8.08
CA VAL A 159 -14.46 0.98 6.79
C VAL A 159 -15.53 1.98 6.34
N GLU A 160 -15.29 3.26 6.56
CA GLU A 160 -16.23 4.35 6.24
C GLU A 160 -15.76 5.21 5.05
N ARG A 161 -14.45 5.21 4.76
CA ARG A 161 -13.85 5.99 3.67
C ARG A 161 -13.67 5.12 2.41
N PRO A 162 -13.46 5.71 1.23
CA PRO A 162 -13.30 4.98 -0.02
C PRO A 162 -12.18 3.93 0.05
N LEU A 163 -12.51 2.69 -0.28
CA LEU A 163 -11.57 1.57 -0.34
C LEU A 163 -11.75 0.81 -1.65
N MET A 164 -10.64 0.53 -2.33
CA MET A 164 -10.62 -0.35 -3.50
C MET A 164 -9.69 -1.54 -3.24
N LEU A 165 -10.17 -2.74 -3.56
CA LEU A 165 -9.38 -3.97 -3.45
C LEU A 165 -9.31 -4.68 -4.80
N HIS A 166 -8.11 -5.12 -5.18
CA HIS A 166 -7.82 -5.86 -6.40
C HIS A 166 -7.35 -7.26 -6.05
N PHE A 167 -8.06 -8.30 -6.48
CA PHE A 167 -7.71 -9.70 -6.26
C PHE A 167 -7.42 -10.42 -7.57
N ALA A 168 -6.46 -11.33 -7.55
CA ALA A 168 -6.10 -12.16 -8.67
C ALA A 168 -6.78 -13.53 -8.58
N GLU A 169 -7.24 -14.09 -9.71
CA GLU A 169 -7.99 -15.34 -9.73
C GLU A 169 -7.15 -16.55 -9.32
N LEU A 170 -5.87 -16.58 -9.75
CA LEU A 170 -4.97 -17.72 -9.57
C LEU A 170 -4.09 -17.60 -8.31
N ASP A 171 -4.32 -16.59 -7.47
CA ASP A 171 -3.50 -16.27 -6.30
C ASP A 171 -3.64 -17.34 -5.21
N GLN A 172 -2.58 -18.11 -4.99
CA GLN A 172 -2.53 -19.11 -3.93
C GLN A 172 -2.24 -18.52 -2.54
N HIS A 173 -1.78 -17.27 -2.45
CA HIS A 173 -1.58 -16.56 -1.18
C HIS A 173 -2.87 -15.93 -0.66
N VAL A 174 -3.85 -15.73 -1.56
CA VAL A 174 -5.19 -15.21 -1.24
C VAL A 174 -6.23 -16.13 -1.85
N PRO A 175 -6.54 -17.29 -1.23
CA PRO A 175 -7.50 -18.25 -1.75
C PRO A 175 -8.87 -17.63 -2.03
N GLN A 176 -9.60 -18.18 -3.00
CA GLN A 176 -10.91 -17.64 -3.42
C GLN A 176 -11.95 -17.64 -2.28
N GLU A 177 -11.86 -18.57 -1.33
CA GLU A 177 -12.67 -18.54 -0.11
C GLU A 177 -12.38 -17.30 0.77
N THR A 178 -11.12 -16.88 0.89
CA THR A 178 -10.74 -15.64 1.57
C THR A 178 -11.32 -14.43 0.84
N VAL A 179 -11.21 -14.38 -0.50
CA VAL A 179 -11.79 -13.30 -1.32
C VAL A 179 -13.31 -13.23 -1.13
N ALA A 180 -13.98 -14.37 -1.12
CA ALA A 180 -15.44 -14.45 -0.89
C ALA A 180 -15.84 -13.93 0.51
N ALA A 181 -15.08 -14.30 1.55
CA ALA A 181 -15.31 -13.83 2.91
C ALA A 181 -15.10 -12.30 3.03
N VAL A 182 -14.06 -11.75 2.42
CA VAL A 182 -13.82 -10.29 2.35
C VAL A 182 -14.97 -9.58 1.65
N LYS A 183 -15.42 -10.08 0.49
CA LYS A 183 -16.57 -9.54 -0.25
C LYS A 183 -17.84 -9.56 0.60
N GLN A 184 -18.06 -10.63 1.35
CA GLN A 184 -19.21 -10.75 2.24
C GLN A 184 -19.14 -9.75 3.39
N ALA A 185 -17.99 -9.61 4.06
CA ALA A 185 -17.80 -8.69 5.18
C ALA A 185 -17.95 -7.22 4.78
N LEU A 186 -17.59 -6.86 3.54
CA LEU A 186 -17.69 -5.51 3.00
C LEU A 186 -18.97 -5.28 2.18
N ALA A 187 -19.86 -6.28 2.10
CA ALA A 187 -21.10 -6.17 1.33
C ALA A 187 -21.99 -5.01 1.81
N GLY A 188 -22.62 -4.31 0.86
CA GLY A 188 -23.51 -3.18 1.14
C GLY A 188 -22.82 -1.87 1.51
N LYS A 189 -21.48 -1.80 1.49
CA LYS A 189 -20.73 -0.56 1.68
C LYS A 189 -20.55 0.17 0.33
N PRO A 190 -21.25 1.31 0.09
CA PRO A 190 -21.20 2.00 -1.21
C PRO A 190 -19.84 2.65 -1.50
N ASN A 191 -19.03 2.83 -0.48
CA ASN A 191 -17.68 3.37 -0.56
C ASN A 191 -16.61 2.32 -0.86
N VAL A 192 -16.97 1.02 -0.99
CA VAL A 192 -16.01 -0.06 -1.24
C VAL A 192 -16.19 -0.63 -2.64
N GLN A 193 -15.09 -0.79 -3.35
CA GLN A 193 -15.02 -1.41 -4.67
C GLN A 193 -14.07 -2.59 -4.64
N ILE A 194 -14.49 -3.76 -5.15
CA ILE A 194 -13.66 -4.96 -5.19
C ILE A 194 -13.66 -5.51 -6.61
N PHE A 195 -12.49 -5.79 -7.14
CA PHE A 195 -12.29 -6.26 -8.50
C PHE A 195 -11.48 -7.56 -8.51
N ASP A 196 -11.96 -8.52 -9.30
CA ASP A 196 -11.22 -9.74 -9.62
C ASP A 196 -10.58 -9.63 -11.01
N TYR A 197 -9.41 -10.27 -11.16
CA TYR A 197 -8.65 -10.27 -12.41
C TYR A 197 -8.46 -11.70 -12.89
N PRO A 198 -9.27 -12.15 -13.88
CA PRO A 198 -9.15 -13.48 -14.45
C PRO A 198 -7.77 -13.75 -15.04
N GLY A 199 -7.23 -14.94 -14.79
CA GLY A 199 -5.92 -15.38 -15.27
C GLY A 199 -4.72 -14.69 -14.59
N ALA A 200 -4.93 -13.74 -13.69
CA ALA A 200 -3.86 -13.10 -12.93
C ALA A 200 -3.49 -13.89 -11.68
N ASP A 201 -2.24 -13.79 -11.26
CA ASP A 201 -1.69 -14.42 -10.07
C ASP A 201 -1.13 -13.37 -9.09
N HIS A 202 -0.70 -13.80 -7.89
CA HIS A 202 -0.12 -12.93 -6.87
C HIS A 202 1.04 -12.08 -7.39
N GLY A 203 0.96 -10.77 -7.26
CA GLY A 203 1.97 -9.88 -7.83
C GLY A 203 1.74 -9.53 -9.30
N PHE A 204 0.53 -9.67 -9.83
CA PHE A 204 0.20 -9.46 -11.24
C PHE A 204 0.58 -8.07 -11.78
N ASN A 205 0.74 -7.07 -10.93
CA ASN A 205 1.18 -5.73 -11.34
C ASN A 205 2.71 -5.51 -11.20
N ARG A 206 3.46 -6.53 -10.82
CA ARG A 206 4.92 -6.46 -10.60
C ARG A 206 5.67 -6.47 -11.93
N PHE A 207 5.69 -5.33 -12.64
CA PHE A 207 6.37 -5.19 -13.92
C PHE A 207 7.86 -5.57 -13.81
N GLY A 208 8.36 -6.26 -14.82
CA GLY A 208 9.74 -6.76 -14.86
C GLY A 208 9.97 -8.10 -14.15
N TYR A 209 8.96 -8.65 -13.45
CA TYR A 209 9.07 -9.91 -12.70
C TYR A 209 7.86 -10.81 -12.96
N PRO A 210 8.02 -12.14 -13.03
CA PRO A 210 6.88 -13.05 -12.95
C PRO A 210 6.16 -12.90 -11.60
N PRO A 211 4.84 -13.01 -11.54
CA PRO A 211 3.88 -13.29 -12.62
C PRO A 211 3.19 -12.02 -13.18
N TYR A 212 3.95 -11.05 -13.69
CA TYR A 212 3.39 -9.83 -14.25
C TYR A 212 2.33 -10.11 -15.34
N HIS A 213 1.15 -9.54 -15.19
CA HIS A 213 0.05 -9.63 -16.14
C HIS A 213 -0.30 -8.23 -16.68
N PRO A 214 0.22 -7.83 -17.86
CA PRO A 214 0.16 -6.44 -18.34
C PRO A 214 -1.24 -5.85 -18.42
N GLU A 215 -2.22 -6.62 -18.90
CA GLU A 215 -3.59 -6.15 -19.05
C GLU A 215 -4.26 -5.93 -17.68
N ALA A 216 -4.17 -6.91 -16.77
CA ALA A 216 -4.71 -6.79 -15.42
C ALA A 216 -4.06 -5.63 -14.66
N ALA A 217 -2.73 -5.49 -14.76
CA ALA A 217 -1.98 -4.41 -14.14
C ALA A 217 -2.44 -3.03 -14.63
N ARG A 218 -2.60 -2.84 -15.95
CA ARG A 218 -3.07 -1.60 -16.55
C ARG A 218 -4.48 -1.26 -16.08
N ILE A 219 -5.42 -2.21 -16.15
CA ILE A 219 -6.81 -1.99 -15.73
C ILE A 219 -6.89 -1.65 -14.24
N ALA A 220 -6.13 -2.36 -13.39
CA ALA A 220 -6.08 -2.09 -11.97
C ALA A 220 -5.52 -0.69 -11.66
N LEU A 221 -4.45 -0.29 -12.33
CA LEU A 221 -3.86 1.03 -12.19
C LEU A 221 -4.83 2.14 -12.63
N ASP A 222 -5.50 1.99 -13.77
CA ASP A 222 -6.48 2.96 -14.28
C ASP A 222 -7.63 3.17 -13.27
N ARG A 223 -8.15 2.09 -12.69
CA ARG A 223 -9.18 2.13 -11.63
C ARG A 223 -8.68 2.83 -10.37
N SER A 224 -7.48 2.47 -9.92
CA SER A 224 -6.84 3.05 -8.74
C SER A 224 -6.62 4.54 -8.88
N LEU A 225 -6.07 4.99 -10.02
CA LEU A 225 -5.86 6.40 -10.30
C LEU A 225 -7.19 7.16 -10.38
N GLY A 226 -8.24 6.56 -10.94
CA GLY A 226 -9.58 7.14 -10.96
C GLY A 226 -10.11 7.41 -9.56
N LEU A 227 -10.03 6.40 -8.65
CA LEU A 227 -10.46 6.55 -7.26
C LEU A 227 -9.62 7.57 -6.51
N LEU A 228 -8.28 7.47 -6.60
CA LEU A 228 -7.36 8.37 -5.90
C LEU A 228 -7.57 9.83 -6.32
N LYS A 229 -7.64 10.11 -7.62
CA LYS A 229 -7.86 11.46 -8.14
C LYS A 229 -9.19 12.04 -7.73
N SER A 230 -10.26 11.26 -7.71
CA SER A 230 -11.59 11.73 -7.30
C SER A 230 -11.72 11.92 -5.78
N SER A 231 -10.98 11.17 -4.97
CA SER A 231 -11.07 11.23 -3.51
C SER A 231 -10.13 12.26 -2.88
N LEU A 232 -9.03 12.59 -3.55
CA LEU A 232 -7.99 13.48 -3.05
C LEU A 232 -7.98 14.87 -3.75
N ALA A 233 -8.95 15.11 -4.63
CA ALA A 233 -9.14 16.41 -5.29
C ALA A 233 -9.46 17.55 -4.30
#